data_596ffea6827d92fbee6ed7a0c0152395
#
_entry.id   596ffea6827d92fbee6ed7a0c0152395
#
_cell.length_a   1.000
_cell.length_b   1.000
_cell.length_c   1.000
_cell.angle_alpha   90.00
_cell.angle_beta   90.00
_cell.angle_gamma   90.00
#
_symmetry.space_group_name_H-M   'P 1'
#
loop_
_entity.id
_entity.type
_entity.pdbx_description
1 polymer ?
#
loop_
_entity_poly.entity_id
_entity_poly.type
_entity_poly.pdbx_seq_one_letter_code
_entity_poly.pdbx_strand_id
1 'polypeptide(L)'
;MKFSFQVGEIEKHQVEYHFSPLLGVVVVKVDGTAVRRHVRLINEPMRETHDLIVGDRERHKVRFEKERTSTFTHRNRVFVNNRLLKVVENN
;
A
#
# COMPACT_ATOMS: atom_id res chain seq x y z
N MET A 1 -0.68 -10.94 -1.21
CA MET A 1 0.40 -9.99 -1.54
C MET A 1 0.79 -9.22 -0.29
N LYS A 2 2.05 -9.26 0.05
CA LYS A 2 2.57 -8.56 1.23
C LYS A 2 3.97 -8.04 0.90
N PHE A 3 4.22 -6.78 1.23
CA PHE A 3 5.55 -6.20 1.08
C PHE A 3 5.73 -5.06 2.08
N SER A 4 6.98 -4.69 2.31
CA SER A 4 7.33 -3.61 3.22
C SER A 4 8.47 -2.79 2.66
N PHE A 5 8.59 -1.56 3.17
CA PHE A 5 9.64 -0.65 2.79
C PHE A 5 9.85 0.39 3.88
N GLN A 6 10.98 1.05 3.85
CA GLN A 6 11.30 2.09 4.82
C GLN A 6 11.06 3.47 4.22
N VAL A 7 10.50 4.37 5.01
CA VAL A 7 10.24 5.76 4.63
C VAL A 7 10.94 6.67 5.63
N GLY A 8 11.61 7.70 5.12
CA GLY A 8 12.28 8.70 5.92
C GLY A 8 13.78 8.47 6.04
N GLU A 9 14.53 9.55 6.26
CA GLU A 9 15.97 9.52 6.44
C GLU A 9 16.36 9.79 7.88
N ILE A 10 15.77 10.80 8.49
CA ILE A 10 16.04 11.19 9.88
C ILE A 10 15.03 10.53 10.80
N GLU A 11 13.74 10.65 10.47
CA GLU A 11 12.67 9.95 11.14
C GLU A 11 12.27 8.75 10.27
N LYS A 12 12.76 7.56 10.61
CA LYS A 12 12.57 6.37 9.80
C LYS A 12 11.37 5.57 10.27
N HIS A 13 10.52 5.18 9.33
CA HIS A 13 9.34 4.36 9.61
C HIS A 13 9.30 3.17 8.67
N GLN A 14 8.89 2.03 9.21
CA GLN A 14 8.66 0.83 8.41
C GLN A 14 7.19 0.80 7.99
N VAL A 15 6.96 0.79 6.70
CA VAL A 15 5.61 0.72 6.14
C VAL A 15 5.38 -0.69 5.59
N GLU A 16 4.27 -1.30 5.96
CA GLU A 16 3.93 -2.65 5.54
C GLU A 16 2.56 -2.63 4.88
N TYR A 17 2.49 -3.24 3.70
CA TYR A 17 1.25 -3.35 2.94
C TYR A 17 0.88 -4.82 2.81
N HIS A 18 -0.36 -5.14 3.09
CA HIS A 18 -0.87 -6.49 2.94
C HIS A 18 -2.22 -6.46 2.22
N PHE A 19 -2.32 -7.19 1.12
CA PHE A 19 -3.55 -7.36 0.38
C PHE A 19 -3.90 -8.84 0.29
N SER A 20 -5.13 -9.18 0.69
CA SER A 20 -5.69 -10.52 0.58
C SER A 20 -6.75 -10.51 -0.52
N PRO A 21 -6.46 -11.04 -1.73
CA PRO A 21 -7.44 -11.04 -2.83
C PRO A 21 -8.69 -11.84 -2.50
N LEU A 22 -8.53 -12.95 -1.79
CA LEU A 22 -9.65 -13.82 -1.44
C LEU A 22 -10.67 -13.12 -0.54
N LEU A 23 -10.19 -12.32 0.40
CA LEU A 23 -11.03 -11.62 1.36
C LEU A 23 -11.32 -10.17 0.96
N GLY A 24 -10.65 -9.66 -0.05
CA GLY A 24 -10.79 -8.26 -0.47
C GLY A 24 -10.32 -7.27 0.58
N VAL A 25 -9.32 -7.63 1.38
CA VAL A 25 -8.84 -6.81 2.50
C VAL A 25 -7.47 -6.22 2.19
N VAL A 26 -7.35 -4.90 2.39
CA VAL A 26 -6.07 -4.19 2.35
C VAL A 26 -5.79 -3.67 3.76
N VAL A 27 -4.60 -3.93 4.26
CA VAL A 27 -4.14 -3.41 5.55
C VAL A 27 -2.79 -2.74 5.35
N VAL A 28 -2.67 -1.52 5.85
CA VAL A 28 -1.40 -0.79 5.87
C VAL A 28 -0.99 -0.58 7.32
N LYS A 29 0.25 -0.97 7.63
CA LYS A 29 0.83 -0.79 8.95
C LYS A 29 2.02 0.15 8.88
N VAL A 30 2.14 0.99 9.88
CA VAL A 30 3.32 1.82 10.09
C VAL A 30 3.92 1.44 11.45
N ASP A 31 5.17 1.02 11.44
CA ASP A 31 5.88 0.55 12.63
C ASP A 31 5.10 -0.51 13.41
N GLY A 32 4.48 -1.44 12.67
CA GLY A 32 3.73 -2.54 13.25
C GLY A 32 2.30 -2.23 13.66
N THR A 33 1.86 -0.97 13.55
CA THR A 33 0.50 -0.57 13.91
C THR A 33 -0.34 -0.35 12.66
N ALA A 34 -1.51 -0.97 12.59
CA ALA A 34 -2.42 -0.79 11.46
C ALA A 34 -2.97 0.64 11.47
N VAL A 35 -2.69 1.38 10.39
CA VAL A 35 -3.14 2.77 10.24
C VAL A 35 -4.23 2.91 9.18
N ARG A 36 -4.37 1.91 8.33
CA ARG A 36 -5.39 1.88 7.29
C ARG A 36 -5.88 0.47 7.10
N ARG A 37 -7.19 0.29 7.05
CA ARG A 37 -7.82 -0.98 6.72
C ARG A 37 -8.97 -0.72 5.78
N HIS A 38 -8.99 -1.45 4.67
CA HIS A 38 -10.04 -1.32 3.69
C HIS A 38 -10.54 -2.71 3.32
N VAL A 39 -11.85 -2.90 3.34
CA VAL A 39 -12.47 -4.19 3.01
C VAL A 39 -13.42 -3.97 1.84
N ARG A 40 -13.26 -4.79 0.79
CA ARG A 40 -14.17 -4.76 -0.35
C ARG A 40 -14.41 -6.18 -0.82
N LEU A 41 -15.54 -6.72 -0.44
CA LEU A 41 -15.89 -8.10 -0.72
C LEU A 41 -16.52 -8.28 -2.11
N ILE A 42 -17.21 -7.25 -2.61
CA ILE A 42 -17.97 -7.29 -3.85
C ILE A 42 -17.66 -6.05 -4.67
N ASN A 43 -17.67 -6.18 -5.99
CA ASN A 43 -17.45 -5.05 -6.91
C ASN A 43 -16.09 -4.40 -6.74
N GLU A 44 -15.04 -5.21 -6.67
CA GLU A 44 -13.68 -4.70 -6.62
C GLU A 44 -13.39 -3.88 -7.87
N PRO A 45 -13.03 -2.57 -7.74
CA PRO A 45 -12.68 -1.76 -8.89
C PRO A 45 -11.38 -2.25 -9.53
N MET A 46 -11.20 -1.97 -10.81
CA MET A 46 -9.97 -2.34 -11.49
C MET A 46 -8.77 -1.57 -10.94
N ARG A 47 -9.00 -0.36 -10.46
CA ARG A 47 -7.96 0.47 -9.85
C ARG A 47 -8.46 1.03 -8.54
N GLU A 48 -7.57 1.08 -7.58
CA GLU A 48 -7.86 1.58 -6.25
C GLU A 48 -6.62 2.27 -5.70
N THR A 49 -6.82 3.43 -5.09
CA THR A 49 -5.72 4.24 -4.58
C THR A 49 -5.89 4.45 -3.07
N HIS A 50 -4.80 4.28 -2.34
CA HIS A 50 -4.76 4.53 -0.90
C HIS A 50 -3.63 5.51 -0.61
N ASP A 51 -3.97 6.65 0.01
CA ASP A 51 -3.02 7.69 0.36
C ASP A 51 -2.91 7.82 1.87
N LEU A 52 -1.69 8.05 2.36
CA LEU A 52 -1.47 8.35 3.77
C LEU A 52 -0.21 9.21 3.94
N ILE A 53 -0.14 9.89 5.08
CA ILE A 53 1.04 10.63 5.48
C ILE A 53 1.78 9.81 6.53
N VAL A 54 3.06 9.60 6.33
CA VAL A 54 3.92 8.86 7.25
C VAL A 54 4.93 9.82 7.83
N GLY A 55 5.05 9.80 9.16
CA GLY A 55 6.00 10.63 9.89
C GLY A 55 5.33 11.82 10.57
N ASP A 56 6.03 12.37 11.55
CA ASP A 56 5.59 13.49 12.35
C ASP A 56 6.43 14.74 12.07
N ARG A 57 7.74 14.64 12.29
CA ARG A 57 8.69 15.74 12.02
C ARG A 57 9.16 15.73 10.58
N GLU A 58 9.37 14.54 10.03
CA GLU A 58 9.71 14.34 8.64
C GLU A 58 8.53 13.62 7.98
N ARG A 59 7.68 14.36 7.27
CA ARG A 59 6.44 13.83 6.71
C ARG A 59 6.62 13.45 5.25
N HIS A 60 6.14 12.26 4.90
CA HIS A 60 6.18 11.74 3.54
C HIS A 60 4.80 11.31 3.12
N LYS A 61 4.41 11.69 1.92
CA LYS A 61 3.16 11.23 1.31
C LYS A 61 3.42 9.88 0.67
N VAL A 62 2.69 8.86 1.12
CA VAL A 62 2.78 7.52 0.56
C VAL A 62 1.47 7.20 -0.14
N ARG A 63 1.58 6.75 -1.39
CA ARG A 63 0.43 6.35 -2.19
C ARG A 63 0.62 4.93 -2.68
N PHE A 64 -0.40 4.11 -2.48
CA PHE A 64 -0.48 2.78 -3.05
C PHE A 64 -1.53 2.82 -4.16
N GLU A 65 -1.13 2.45 -5.37
CA GLU A 65 -2.05 2.30 -6.49
C GLU A 65 -2.17 0.83 -6.82
N LYS A 66 -3.32 0.26 -6.49
CA LYS A 66 -3.63 -1.15 -6.74
C LYS A 66 -4.39 -1.27 -8.05
N GLU A 67 -3.92 -2.15 -8.93
CA GLU A 67 -4.56 -2.42 -10.22
C GLU A 67 -4.77 -3.92 -10.35
N ARG A 68 -5.99 -4.30 -10.72
CA ARG A 68 -6.28 -5.69 -11.04
C ARG A 68 -5.95 -5.92 -12.51
N THR A 69 -4.97 -6.78 -12.77
CA THR A 69 -4.51 -7.06 -14.13
C THR A 69 -5.24 -8.23 -14.77
N SER A 70 -5.79 -9.14 -13.95
CA SER A 70 -6.66 -10.22 -14.39
C SER A 70 -7.52 -10.67 -13.20
N THR A 71 -8.29 -11.74 -13.36
CA THR A 71 -9.17 -12.21 -12.30
C THR A 71 -8.45 -12.46 -10.98
N PHE A 72 -7.22 -12.97 -11.03
CA PHE A 72 -6.48 -13.34 -9.82
C PHE A 72 -5.14 -12.63 -9.67
N THR A 73 -4.78 -11.74 -10.58
CA THR A 73 -3.49 -11.06 -10.52
C THR A 73 -3.67 -9.57 -10.30
N HIS A 74 -2.77 -9.02 -9.49
CA HIS A 74 -2.80 -7.61 -9.11
C HIS A 74 -1.41 -7.01 -9.22
N ARG A 75 -1.38 -5.71 -9.50
CA ARG A 75 -0.16 -4.92 -9.52
C ARG A 75 -0.34 -3.76 -8.56
N ASN A 76 0.66 -3.56 -7.70
CA ASN A 76 0.69 -2.39 -6.82
C ASN A 76 1.88 -1.52 -7.18
N ARG A 77 1.63 -0.23 -7.33
CA ARG A 77 2.67 0.77 -7.45
C ARG A 77 2.71 1.59 -6.18
N VAL A 78 3.90 1.79 -5.65
CA VAL A 78 4.09 2.57 -4.44
C VAL A 78 4.83 3.85 -4.80
N PHE A 79 4.23 4.98 -4.44
CA PHE A 79 4.83 6.29 -4.63
C PHE A 79 5.13 6.92 -3.29
N VAL A 80 6.30 7.50 -3.16
CA VAL A 80 6.67 8.31 -1.99
C VAL A 80 6.97 9.72 -2.48
N ASN A 81 6.21 10.69 -2.00
CA ASN A 81 6.30 12.09 -2.43
C ASN A 81 6.20 12.22 -3.96
N ASN A 82 5.25 11.49 -4.54
CA ASN A 82 4.96 11.45 -5.98
C ASN A 82 6.06 10.82 -6.84
N ARG A 83 7.00 10.12 -6.25
CA ARG A 83 8.03 9.38 -6.97
C ARG A 83 7.78 7.89 -6.84
N LEU A 84 7.82 7.18 -7.95
CA LEU A 84 7.65 5.74 -7.94
C LEU A 84 8.80 5.09 -7.18
N LEU A 85 8.47 4.37 -6.12
CA LEU A 85 9.45 3.65 -5.32
C LEU A 85 9.56 2.19 -5.73
N LYS A 86 8.41 1.56 -6.01
CA LYS A 86 8.36 0.11 -6.13
C LYS A 86 7.12 -0.32 -6.91
N VAL A 87 7.28 -1.39 -7.69
CA VAL A 87 6.17 -2.09 -8.33
C VAL A 87 6.17 -3.52 -7.86
N VAL A 88 5.04 -3.98 -7.34
CA VAL A 88 4.90 -5.34 -6.83
C VAL A 88 3.75 -6.02 -7.55
N GLU A 89 4.03 -7.18 -8.13
CA GLU A 89 3.02 -7.98 -8.81
C GLU A 89 2.88 -9.32 -8.13
N ASN A 90 1.64 -9.83 -8.05
CA ASN A 90 1.41 -11.22 -7.71
C ASN A 90 0.88 -11.93 -8.96
N ASN A 91 1.32 -13.13 -9.12
CA ASN A 91 0.88 -13.98 -10.24
C ASN A 91 0.03 -15.13 -9.72
#